data_6fff3b8cb1ed11957665507a6e14697e
#
_entry.id   6fff3b8cb1ed11957665507a6e14697e
#
_cell.length_a   1.000
_cell.length_b   1.000
_cell.length_c   1.000
_cell.angle_alpha   90.00
_cell.angle_beta   90.00
_cell.angle_gamma   90.00
#
_symmetry.space_group_name_H-M   'P 1'
#
loop_
_entity.id
_entity.type
_entity.pdbx_description
1 polymer ?
#
loop_
_entity_poly.entity_id
_entity_poly.type
_entity_poly.pdbx_seq_one_letter_code
_entity_poly.pdbx_strand_id
1 'polypeptide(L)'
;MSQTATIQQLVAREILDSRGRPTVEVEVHCHSGAWGRASVPSGASTGQFEAHERRDGDPSRHDGLGVRRAVDAVLHELAPVCRGLDPSHQEELDDRLRACDGTPHKSRLGANALLGVSLAAARAAAAAQGIPLVQHLFRLWRGIAAPESAPSATSPDSPGSGLRFEPRLGRQLLMPLPMVNMISGGLHAGRNLDLQDWLILPVGAGSYHQALDWIVLVYRRLGTVLTERGLEASLVGDEGGYGPRVADNEIPLQLIVEAIERAGLRPGDDVALGLDVASTHFFRDGTYHLAAGKGQTLSSAGMAELLESWVDRYPLISIEDGCADDDWAGWRHLTQRLATRVQLIGDDLFVTNPGRIREGIQRQCANSVLIKLNQIGTLTETLQALRLTLAAGYRPVVSARSGETEDDLLADLAVATGAGQIKIGSIVRSERLAKYNQLLRLEEQLGDRAGWLGRGLFSAPTP
;
A
#
# COMPACT_ATOMS: atom_id res chain seq x y z
N MET A 1 -25.78 26.32 23.42
CA MET A 1 -25.71 26.45 21.96
C MET A 1 -24.68 25.41 21.51
N SER A 2 -25.09 24.43 20.71
CA SER A 2 -24.16 23.45 20.13
C SER A 2 -23.18 24.23 19.26
N GLN A 3 -21.88 24.22 19.62
CA GLN A 3 -20.84 24.78 18.77
C GLN A 3 -20.83 23.97 17.47
N THR A 4 -20.83 24.68 16.34
CA THR A 4 -20.83 24.02 15.01
C THR A 4 -19.56 23.21 14.80
N ALA A 5 -19.69 22.04 14.22
CA ALA A 5 -18.55 21.18 13.88
C ALA A 5 -17.70 21.69 12.70
N THR A 6 -17.93 22.93 12.23
CA THR A 6 -17.24 23.48 11.06
C THR A 6 -15.77 23.81 11.35
N ILE A 7 -14.94 23.71 10.30
CA ILE A 7 -13.51 23.98 10.34
C ILE A 7 -13.26 25.46 10.66
N GLN A 8 -12.51 25.69 11.73
CA GLN A 8 -12.09 27.01 12.19
C GLN A 8 -10.72 27.39 11.64
N GLN A 9 -9.76 26.46 11.74
CA GLN A 9 -8.34 26.73 11.44
C GLN A 9 -7.65 25.47 10.96
N LEU A 10 -6.69 25.65 10.07
CA LEU A 10 -5.66 24.67 9.71
C LEU A 10 -4.32 25.10 10.29
N VAL A 11 -3.56 24.15 10.80
CA VAL A 11 -2.15 24.31 11.19
C VAL A 11 -1.34 23.31 10.35
N ALA A 12 -0.21 23.75 9.83
CA ALA A 12 0.67 22.87 9.06
C ALA A 12 2.12 23.10 9.45
N ARG A 13 2.90 22.03 9.40
CA ARG A 13 4.34 22.09 9.67
C ARG A 13 5.10 21.06 8.86
N GLU A 14 6.40 21.31 8.73
CA GLU A 14 7.35 20.33 8.24
C GLU A 14 7.78 19.44 9.42
N ILE A 15 7.71 18.12 9.22
CA ILE A 15 8.23 17.10 10.13
C ILE A 15 9.21 16.20 9.37
N LEU A 16 9.80 15.20 10.02
CA LEU A 16 10.67 14.22 9.37
C LEU A 16 9.96 12.87 9.22
N ASP A 17 10.18 12.22 8.08
CA ASP A 17 9.78 10.84 7.84
C ASP A 17 10.79 9.84 8.43
N SER A 18 10.53 8.55 8.31
CA SER A 18 11.37 7.45 8.82
C SER A 18 12.77 7.38 8.20
N ARG A 19 13.02 8.14 7.13
CA ARG A 19 14.31 8.28 6.45
C ARG A 19 15.04 9.57 6.82
N GLY A 20 14.48 10.36 7.76
CA GLY A 20 14.99 11.68 8.10
C GLY A 20 14.77 12.73 7.02
N ARG A 21 13.84 12.50 6.08
CA ARG A 21 13.47 13.46 5.04
C ARG A 21 12.27 14.29 5.46
N PRO A 22 12.22 15.58 5.10
CA PRO A 22 11.06 16.41 5.38
C PRO A 22 9.77 15.88 4.75
N THR A 23 8.68 15.95 5.52
CA THR A 23 7.32 15.72 5.04
C THR A 23 6.33 16.66 5.74
N VAL A 24 5.06 16.65 5.29
CA VAL A 24 4.01 17.56 5.75
C VAL A 24 3.19 16.91 6.85
N GLU A 25 2.96 17.65 7.94
CA GLU A 25 1.94 17.35 8.94
C GLU A 25 0.91 18.46 8.99
N VAL A 26 -0.38 18.11 9.02
CA VAL A 26 -1.50 19.05 9.06
C VAL A 26 -2.40 18.75 10.25
N GLU A 27 -2.90 19.81 10.88
CA GLU A 27 -3.99 19.75 11.86
C GLU A 27 -5.19 20.53 11.33
N VAL A 28 -6.39 19.96 11.51
CA VAL A 28 -7.67 20.61 11.26
C VAL A 28 -8.37 20.79 12.60
N HIS A 29 -8.66 22.03 12.97
CA HIS A 29 -9.36 22.42 14.20
C HIS A 29 -10.75 22.92 13.88
N CYS A 30 -11.77 22.45 14.61
CA CYS A 30 -13.17 22.85 14.46
C CYS A 30 -13.61 23.84 15.56
N HIS A 31 -14.64 24.65 15.28
CA HIS A 31 -15.25 25.55 16.25
C HIS A 31 -15.79 24.82 17.50
N SER A 32 -16.16 23.55 17.39
CA SER A 32 -16.58 22.70 18.49
C SER A 32 -15.46 22.32 19.47
N GLY A 33 -14.19 22.61 19.13
CA GLY A 33 -13.00 22.15 19.86
C GLY A 33 -12.49 20.76 19.40
N ALA A 34 -13.24 20.05 18.56
CA ALA A 34 -12.74 18.83 17.94
C ALA A 34 -11.61 19.15 16.97
N TRP A 35 -10.64 18.24 16.86
CA TRP A 35 -9.51 18.41 15.96
C TRP A 35 -8.98 17.06 15.47
N GLY A 36 -8.24 17.08 14.36
CA GLY A 36 -7.57 15.92 13.83
C GLY A 36 -6.22 16.30 13.22
N ARG A 37 -5.26 15.40 13.30
CA ARG A 37 -3.90 15.55 12.77
C ARG A 37 -3.55 14.39 11.84
N ALA A 38 -2.88 14.68 10.75
CA ALA A 38 -2.37 13.68 9.83
C ALA A 38 -0.97 14.06 9.33
N SER A 39 -0.12 13.06 9.22
CA SER A 39 1.24 13.18 8.69
C SER A 39 1.35 12.39 7.40
N VAL A 40 1.86 13.02 6.35
CA VAL A 40 1.85 12.48 4.99
C VAL A 40 3.07 11.58 4.76
N PRO A 41 2.91 10.35 4.23
CA PRO A 41 4.03 9.51 3.84
C PRO A 41 4.66 9.97 2.52
N SER A 42 5.91 9.54 2.26
CA SER A 42 6.68 9.89 1.06
C SER A 42 7.35 8.67 0.44
N GLY A 43 7.27 8.51 -0.87
CA GLY A 43 7.91 7.40 -1.60
C GLY A 43 9.43 7.57 -1.75
N ALA A 44 10.18 6.45 -1.88
CA ALA A 44 11.57 6.46 -2.31
C ALA A 44 11.66 6.57 -3.85
N SER A 45 10.84 5.79 -4.53
CA SER A 45 10.55 5.91 -5.96
C SER A 45 9.18 6.57 -6.12
N THR A 46 9.03 7.38 -7.16
CA THR A 46 7.74 7.93 -7.56
C THR A 46 7.46 7.45 -8.97
N GLY A 47 6.36 6.75 -9.17
CA GLY A 47 5.90 6.36 -10.50
C GLY A 47 5.62 7.61 -11.35
N GLN A 48 5.88 7.54 -12.64
CA GLN A 48 5.72 8.67 -13.58
C GLN A 48 4.31 9.28 -13.54
N PHE A 49 3.30 8.50 -13.15
CA PHE A 49 1.89 8.88 -13.17
C PHE A 49 1.32 9.19 -11.78
N GLU A 50 2.15 9.19 -10.74
CA GLU A 50 1.73 9.58 -9.39
C GLU A 50 1.36 11.06 -9.31
N ALA A 51 0.50 11.40 -8.35
CA ALA A 51 0.26 12.79 -7.99
C ALA A 51 1.55 13.43 -7.45
N HIS A 52 1.79 14.68 -7.81
CA HIS A 52 3.06 15.35 -7.57
C HIS A 52 3.26 15.74 -6.10
N GLU A 53 4.31 15.24 -5.49
CA GLU A 53 4.76 15.68 -4.17
C GLU A 53 5.55 17.00 -4.31
N ARG A 54 5.04 18.07 -3.69
CA ARG A 54 5.68 19.39 -3.79
C ARG A 54 6.89 19.49 -2.87
N ARG A 55 8.06 19.69 -3.46
CA ARG A 55 9.34 19.92 -2.79
C ARG A 55 9.82 21.35 -3.00
N ASP A 56 10.68 21.84 -2.09
CA ASP A 56 11.20 23.22 -2.16
C ASP A 56 12.19 23.42 -3.31
N GLY A 57 12.98 22.38 -3.62
CA GLY A 57 14.01 22.44 -4.67
C GLY A 57 15.20 23.34 -4.31
N ASP A 58 15.34 23.74 -3.05
CA ASP A 58 16.47 24.54 -2.54
C ASP A 58 17.61 23.61 -2.11
N PRO A 59 18.72 23.53 -2.87
CA PRO A 59 19.82 22.62 -2.55
C PRO A 59 20.52 22.94 -1.22
N SER A 60 20.39 24.17 -0.72
CA SER A 60 21.02 24.59 0.54
C SER A 60 20.32 24.04 1.77
N ARG A 61 19.11 23.44 1.58
CA ARG A 61 18.29 22.91 2.66
C ARG A 61 17.74 21.53 2.31
N HIS A 62 18.15 20.51 3.09
CA HIS A 62 17.73 19.13 2.89
C HIS A 62 17.92 18.63 1.44
N ASP A 63 18.98 19.05 0.76
CA ASP A 63 19.29 18.69 -0.63
C ASP A 63 18.12 18.94 -1.60
N GLY A 64 17.33 20.00 -1.36
CA GLY A 64 16.14 20.33 -2.14
C GLY A 64 14.85 19.62 -1.72
N LEU A 65 14.92 18.69 -0.75
CA LEU A 65 13.79 17.86 -0.33
C LEU A 65 12.86 18.53 0.72
N GLY A 66 13.11 19.79 1.11
CA GLY A 66 12.24 20.54 2.00
C GLY A 66 10.79 20.61 1.48
N VAL A 67 9.82 20.85 2.39
CA VAL A 67 8.38 20.91 2.05
C VAL A 67 7.71 22.21 2.53
N ARG A 68 8.48 23.26 2.78
CA ARG A 68 7.93 24.56 3.22
C ARG A 68 6.91 25.13 2.23
N ARG A 69 7.15 24.98 0.92
CA ARG A 69 6.19 25.40 -0.11
C ARG A 69 4.86 24.66 -0.02
N ALA A 70 4.87 23.39 0.37
CA ALA A 70 3.64 22.63 0.60
C ALA A 70 2.96 23.07 1.90
N VAL A 71 3.73 23.35 2.96
CA VAL A 71 3.21 23.94 4.21
C VAL A 71 2.57 25.31 3.94
N ASP A 72 3.24 26.18 3.19
CA ASP A 72 2.70 27.50 2.81
C ASP A 72 1.41 27.37 1.99
N ALA A 73 1.33 26.38 1.08
CA ALA A 73 0.13 26.11 0.31
C ALA A 73 -1.05 25.71 1.23
N VAL A 74 -0.81 24.88 2.27
CA VAL A 74 -1.83 24.55 3.25
C VAL A 74 -2.32 25.80 3.99
N LEU A 75 -1.40 26.63 4.50
CA LEU A 75 -1.72 27.76 5.36
C LEU A 75 -2.38 28.92 4.60
N HIS A 76 -1.96 29.19 3.39
CA HIS A 76 -2.33 30.40 2.66
C HIS A 76 -3.31 30.18 1.51
N GLU A 77 -3.37 28.97 0.94
CA GLU A 77 -4.26 28.67 -0.18
C GLU A 77 -5.37 27.67 0.19
N LEU A 78 -5.06 26.55 0.87
CA LEU A 78 -6.05 25.54 1.22
C LEU A 78 -6.86 25.92 2.47
N ALA A 79 -6.25 26.54 3.49
CA ALA A 79 -6.96 26.93 4.70
C ALA A 79 -8.15 27.90 4.44
N PRO A 80 -8.03 28.93 3.57
CA PRO A 80 -9.17 29.80 3.24
C PRO A 80 -10.35 29.05 2.62
N VAL A 81 -10.11 28.08 1.74
CA VAL A 81 -11.19 27.34 1.07
C VAL A 81 -11.83 26.26 1.92
N CYS A 82 -11.15 25.82 3.01
CA CYS A 82 -11.67 24.85 3.96
C CYS A 82 -12.45 25.50 5.13
N ARG A 83 -12.15 26.77 5.46
CA ARG A 83 -12.77 27.44 6.59
C ARG A 83 -14.29 27.50 6.47
N GLY A 84 -14.99 27.11 7.55
CA GLY A 84 -16.44 27.09 7.59
C GLY A 84 -17.08 25.81 7.01
N LEU A 85 -16.31 24.91 6.38
CA LEU A 85 -16.82 23.61 5.94
C LEU A 85 -17.04 22.68 7.13
N ASP A 86 -18.00 21.78 7.00
CA ASP A 86 -18.14 20.64 7.89
C ASP A 86 -17.17 19.54 7.45
N PRO A 87 -16.19 19.12 8.28
CA PRO A 87 -15.22 18.11 7.90
C PRO A 87 -15.83 16.73 7.67
N SER A 88 -17.10 16.50 8.06
CA SER A 88 -17.81 15.25 7.79
C SER A 88 -18.24 15.11 6.32
N HIS A 89 -18.29 16.20 5.58
CA HIS A 89 -18.54 16.23 4.15
C HIS A 89 -17.24 16.06 3.35
N GLN A 90 -16.59 14.91 3.53
CA GLN A 90 -15.25 14.62 2.99
C GLN A 90 -15.15 14.84 1.47
N GLU A 91 -16.15 14.41 0.70
CA GLU A 91 -16.15 14.54 -0.75
C GLU A 91 -16.17 16.02 -1.18
N GLU A 92 -17.03 16.83 -0.57
CA GLU A 92 -17.08 18.27 -0.83
C GLU A 92 -15.74 18.95 -0.47
N LEU A 93 -15.14 18.59 0.66
CA LEU A 93 -13.85 19.13 1.08
C LEU A 93 -12.76 18.77 0.07
N ASP A 94 -12.64 17.49 -0.30
CA ASP A 94 -11.62 17.02 -1.23
C ASP A 94 -11.80 17.62 -2.63
N ASP A 95 -13.03 17.82 -3.10
CA ASP A 95 -13.33 18.49 -4.36
C ASP A 95 -12.90 19.96 -4.34
N ARG A 96 -13.10 20.67 -3.22
CA ARG A 96 -12.59 22.06 -3.09
C ARG A 96 -11.07 22.11 -3.06
N LEU A 97 -10.40 21.15 -2.39
CA LEU A 97 -8.93 21.05 -2.41
C LEU A 97 -8.41 20.84 -3.85
N ARG A 98 -9.02 19.91 -4.59
CA ARG A 98 -8.67 19.62 -5.98
C ARG A 98 -8.92 20.82 -6.91
N ALA A 99 -10.07 21.47 -6.77
CA ALA A 99 -10.42 22.66 -7.53
C ALA A 99 -9.44 23.82 -7.23
N CYS A 100 -9.00 23.96 -5.97
CA CYS A 100 -8.01 24.94 -5.58
C CYS A 100 -6.66 24.67 -6.23
N ASP A 101 -6.19 23.41 -6.33
CA ASP A 101 -4.97 23.07 -7.08
C ASP A 101 -5.14 23.30 -8.57
N GLY A 102 -6.23 22.83 -9.15
CA GLY A 102 -6.62 23.04 -10.55
C GLY A 102 -5.80 22.23 -11.57
N THR A 103 -4.90 21.33 -11.13
CA THR A 103 -4.10 20.47 -12.03
C THR A 103 -4.41 18.99 -11.84
N PRO A 104 -4.36 18.17 -12.91
CA PRO A 104 -4.69 16.73 -12.81
C PRO A 104 -3.80 15.96 -11.81
N HIS A 105 -2.50 16.31 -11.77
CA HIS A 105 -1.49 15.67 -10.93
C HIS A 105 -1.17 16.44 -9.64
N LYS A 106 -2.00 17.42 -9.26
CA LYS A 106 -1.81 18.25 -8.06
C LYS A 106 -0.44 18.93 -8.02
N SER A 107 0.07 19.34 -9.20
CA SER A 107 1.42 19.86 -9.35
C SER A 107 1.58 21.30 -8.86
N ARG A 108 0.49 22.06 -8.70
CA ARG A 108 0.55 23.46 -8.25
C ARG A 108 0.73 23.58 -6.74
N LEU A 109 -0.09 22.92 -5.95
CA LEU A 109 -0.05 22.99 -4.49
C LEU A 109 0.68 21.80 -3.87
N GLY A 110 0.64 20.64 -4.53
CA GLY A 110 1.26 19.40 -4.10
C GLY A 110 0.28 18.41 -3.50
N ALA A 111 0.35 17.16 -3.93
CA ALA A 111 -0.45 16.08 -3.39
C ALA A 111 -0.24 15.89 -1.88
N ASN A 112 0.97 16.13 -1.38
CA ASN A 112 1.30 16.09 0.04
C ASN A 112 0.55 17.17 0.84
N ALA A 113 0.38 18.38 0.31
CA ALA A 113 -0.41 19.44 0.94
C ALA A 113 -1.91 19.06 1.00
N LEU A 114 -2.47 18.62 -0.15
CA LEU A 114 -3.88 18.23 -0.23
C LEU A 114 -4.18 17.03 0.68
N LEU A 115 -3.36 15.98 0.62
CA LEU A 115 -3.56 14.77 1.41
C LEU A 115 -3.50 15.05 2.92
N GLY A 116 -2.56 15.87 3.36
CA GLY A 116 -2.47 16.26 4.77
C GLY A 116 -3.78 16.88 5.29
N VAL A 117 -4.37 17.80 4.53
CA VAL A 117 -5.67 18.42 4.86
C VAL A 117 -6.80 17.40 4.85
N SER A 118 -6.87 16.58 3.78
CA SER A 118 -7.91 15.58 3.57
C SER A 118 -7.98 14.57 4.74
N LEU A 119 -6.83 14.02 5.14
CA LEU A 119 -6.76 13.02 6.22
C LEU A 119 -6.98 13.66 7.60
N ALA A 120 -6.44 14.85 7.85
CA ALA A 120 -6.66 15.57 9.11
C ALA A 120 -8.14 15.93 9.29
N ALA A 121 -8.84 16.29 8.21
CA ALA A 121 -10.27 16.56 8.22
C ALA A 121 -11.08 15.31 8.58
N ALA A 122 -10.76 14.14 8.04
CA ALA A 122 -11.42 12.88 8.41
C ALA A 122 -11.27 12.57 9.91
N ARG A 123 -10.08 12.78 10.49
CA ARG A 123 -9.86 12.63 11.94
C ARG A 123 -10.64 13.66 12.76
N ALA A 124 -10.67 14.92 12.32
CA ALA A 124 -11.45 15.98 12.98
C ALA A 124 -12.95 15.67 12.94
N ALA A 125 -13.46 15.14 11.83
CA ALA A 125 -14.84 14.71 11.67
C ALA A 125 -15.20 13.56 12.63
N ALA A 126 -14.35 12.55 12.74
CA ALA A 126 -14.53 11.45 13.68
C ALA A 126 -14.57 11.98 15.14
N ALA A 127 -13.63 12.85 15.50
CA ALA A 127 -13.57 13.48 16.82
C ALA A 127 -14.81 14.34 17.11
N ALA A 128 -15.28 15.14 16.14
CA ALA A 128 -16.47 15.97 16.29
C ALA A 128 -17.75 15.14 16.47
N GLN A 129 -17.81 13.95 15.89
CA GLN A 129 -18.92 13.00 16.04
C GLN A 129 -18.77 12.11 17.30
N GLY A 130 -17.64 12.16 18.01
CA GLY A 130 -17.37 11.32 19.17
C GLY A 130 -17.30 9.81 18.83
N ILE A 131 -16.85 9.46 17.61
CA ILE A 131 -16.76 8.06 17.14
C ILE A 131 -15.32 7.70 16.79
N PRO A 132 -14.94 6.41 16.85
CA PRO A 132 -13.66 5.94 16.35
C PRO A 132 -13.47 6.25 14.87
N LEU A 133 -12.21 6.51 14.46
CA LEU A 133 -11.86 6.81 13.07
C LEU A 133 -12.30 5.71 12.10
N VAL A 134 -12.07 4.44 12.43
CA VAL A 134 -12.49 3.29 11.62
C VAL A 134 -14.00 3.32 11.31
N GLN A 135 -14.82 3.76 12.27
CA GLN A 135 -16.26 3.84 12.08
C GLN A 135 -16.65 5.02 11.17
N HIS A 136 -15.96 6.16 11.29
CA HIS A 136 -16.15 7.30 10.39
C HIS A 136 -15.75 6.92 8.95
N LEU A 137 -14.58 6.33 8.76
CA LEU A 137 -14.10 5.85 7.45
C LEU A 137 -15.04 4.81 6.84
N PHE A 138 -15.61 3.90 7.65
CA PHE A 138 -16.61 2.95 7.17
C PHE A 138 -17.89 3.63 6.67
N ARG A 139 -18.35 4.71 7.34
CA ARG A 139 -19.50 5.51 6.86
C ARG A 139 -19.19 6.20 5.55
N LEU A 140 -18.02 6.83 5.42
CA LEU A 140 -17.56 7.43 4.17
C LEU A 140 -17.51 6.38 3.05
N TRP A 141 -16.88 5.23 3.34
CA TRP A 141 -16.79 4.12 2.41
C TRP A 141 -18.17 3.65 1.89
N ARG A 142 -19.14 3.55 2.78
CA ARG A 142 -20.52 3.17 2.42
C ARG A 142 -21.21 4.23 1.56
N GLY A 143 -20.84 5.48 1.67
CA GLY A 143 -21.37 6.60 0.87
C GLY A 143 -20.76 6.71 -0.53
N ILE A 144 -19.56 6.17 -0.77
CA ILE A 144 -18.92 6.25 -2.10
C ILE A 144 -19.75 5.47 -3.12
N ALA A 145 -20.19 6.16 -4.17
CA ALA A 145 -20.94 5.56 -5.26
C ALA A 145 -20.12 4.48 -5.99
N ALA A 146 -20.79 3.40 -6.40
CA ALA A 146 -20.20 2.47 -7.35
C ALA A 146 -19.97 3.18 -8.69
N PRO A 147 -18.82 2.95 -9.37
CA PRO A 147 -18.56 3.56 -10.66
C PRO A 147 -19.62 3.12 -11.68
N GLU A 148 -20.20 4.10 -12.42
CA GLU A 148 -21.28 3.86 -13.40
C GLU A 148 -20.91 2.92 -14.55
N SER A 149 -19.62 2.67 -14.77
CA SER A 149 -19.10 1.83 -15.85
C SER A 149 -17.86 1.03 -15.43
N ALA A 150 -17.97 0.22 -14.38
CA ALA A 150 -16.97 -0.83 -14.20
C ALA A 150 -17.22 -1.89 -15.29
N PRO A 151 -16.24 -2.22 -16.16
CA PRO A 151 -16.38 -3.35 -17.04
C PRO A 151 -16.65 -4.59 -16.17
N SER A 152 -17.78 -5.26 -16.42
CA SER A 152 -18.12 -6.45 -15.65
C SER A 152 -17.04 -7.51 -15.87
N ALA A 153 -16.31 -7.89 -14.82
CA ALA A 153 -15.39 -9.01 -14.81
C ALA A 153 -16.10 -10.38 -14.94
N THR A 154 -17.40 -10.38 -15.28
CA THR A 154 -18.25 -11.56 -15.33
C THR A 154 -18.24 -12.31 -16.67
N SER A 155 -17.35 -11.98 -17.61
CA SER A 155 -17.14 -12.88 -18.74
C SER A 155 -16.40 -14.14 -18.27
N PRO A 156 -16.93 -15.35 -18.53
CA PRO A 156 -16.26 -16.62 -18.21
C PRO A 156 -14.87 -16.73 -18.84
N ASP A 157 -14.61 -15.96 -19.88
CA ASP A 157 -13.35 -15.94 -20.65
C ASP A 157 -12.36 -14.84 -20.20
N SER A 158 -12.66 -14.12 -19.10
CA SER A 158 -11.73 -13.14 -18.56
C SER A 158 -10.55 -13.85 -17.89
N PRO A 159 -9.27 -13.48 -18.20
CA PRO A 159 -8.07 -14.15 -17.67
C PRO A 159 -7.94 -14.14 -16.14
N GLY A 160 -8.73 -13.32 -15.44
CA GLY A 160 -8.80 -13.26 -13.98
C GLY A 160 -9.82 -14.21 -13.33
N SER A 161 -10.52 -15.05 -14.10
CA SER A 161 -11.63 -15.89 -13.58
C SER A 161 -11.21 -17.03 -12.65
N GLY A 162 -9.93 -17.35 -12.53
CA GLY A 162 -9.44 -18.49 -11.73
C GLY A 162 -9.34 -18.24 -10.22
N LEU A 163 -8.96 -17.01 -9.81
CA LEU A 163 -8.99 -16.60 -8.41
C LEU A 163 -10.17 -15.64 -8.22
N ARG A 164 -11.34 -16.19 -7.88
CA ARG A 164 -12.55 -15.38 -7.78
C ARG A 164 -12.55 -14.46 -6.58
N PHE A 165 -13.21 -13.32 -6.78
CA PHE A 165 -13.46 -12.28 -5.80
C PHE A 165 -14.20 -12.83 -4.56
N GLU A 166 -13.65 -12.61 -3.36
CA GLU A 166 -14.31 -12.93 -2.10
C GLU A 166 -15.48 -11.95 -1.85
N PRO A 167 -16.73 -12.42 -1.77
CA PRO A 167 -17.90 -11.54 -1.71
C PRO A 167 -17.97 -10.61 -0.51
N ARG A 168 -17.21 -10.89 0.56
CA ARG A 168 -17.17 -10.07 1.78
C ARG A 168 -16.28 -8.83 1.65
N LEU A 169 -15.32 -8.82 0.67
CA LEU A 169 -14.47 -7.65 0.44
C LEU A 169 -15.31 -6.41 0.15
N GLY A 170 -14.97 -5.31 0.80
CA GLY A 170 -15.64 -4.02 0.62
C GLY A 170 -17.05 -3.91 1.17
N ARG A 171 -17.60 -4.95 1.80
CA ARG A 171 -18.99 -4.97 2.30
C ARG A 171 -19.11 -4.88 3.81
N GLN A 172 -18.07 -5.27 4.52
CA GLN A 172 -18.05 -5.29 6.00
C GLN A 172 -16.67 -4.92 6.52
N LEU A 173 -16.56 -4.66 7.82
CA LEU A 173 -15.28 -4.50 8.50
C LEU A 173 -14.52 -5.82 8.43
N LEU A 174 -13.27 -5.79 7.92
CA LEU A 174 -12.41 -6.95 7.83
C LEU A 174 -11.03 -6.61 8.38
N MET A 175 -10.52 -7.44 9.27
CA MET A 175 -9.10 -7.39 9.63
C MET A 175 -8.28 -7.79 8.39
N PRO A 176 -7.33 -6.96 7.95
CA PRO A 176 -6.57 -7.25 6.75
C PRO A 176 -5.49 -8.30 7.01
N LEU A 177 -5.28 -9.19 6.05
CA LEU A 177 -4.13 -10.09 6.01
C LEU A 177 -2.86 -9.28 5.78
N PRO A 178 -1.85 -9.34 6.68
CA PRO A 178 -0.59 -8.62 6.48
C PRO A 178 0.27 -9.29 5.40
N MET A 179 0.84 -8.47 4.53
CA MET A 179 1.93 -8.83 3.61
C MET A 179 3.20 -8.18 4.17
N VAL A 180 4.11 -8.99 4.69
CA VAL A 180 5.18 -8.50 5.56
C VAL A 180 6.54 -8.74 4.95
N ASN A 181 7.29 -7.67 4.75
CA ASN A 181 8.64 -7.69 4.21
C ASN A 181 9.62 -8.40 5.16
N MET A 182 10.26 -9.46 4.68
CA MET A 182 11.27 -10.24 5.42
C MET A 182 12.69 -9.92 4.97
N ILE A 183 12.91 -9.83 3.66
CA ILE A 183 14.18 -9.47 3.05
C ILE A 183 13.97 -8.35 2.06
N SER A 184 14.78 -7.31 2.15
CA SER A 184 14.81 -6.17 1.26
C SER A 184 16.00 -6.23 0.30
N GLY A 185 15.76 -5.82 -0.94
CA GLY A 185 16.74 -5.57 -1.97
C GLY A 185 16.49 -4.22 -2.66
N GLY A 186 16.81 -4.11 -3.94
CA GLY A 186 16.51 -2.97 -4.78
C GLY A 186 16.86 -1.62 -4.12
N LEU A 187 15.96 -0.65 -4.25
CA LEU A 187 16.13 0.68 -3.64
C LEU A 187 16.00 0.66 -2.11
N HIS A 188 15.33 -0.34 -1.54
CA HIS A 188 15.09 -0.44 -0.09
C HIS A 188 16.32 -0.90 0.71
N ALA A 189 17.30 -1.55 0.05
CA ALA A 189 18.51 -2.07 0.69
C ALA A 189 19.81 -1.82 -0.11
N GLY A 190 19.93 -0.63 -0.68
CA GLY A 190 21.18 -0.20 -1.34
C GLY A 190 21.52 -0.99 -2.61
N ARG A 191 20.54 -1.57 -3.29
CA ARG A 191 20.66 -2.33 -4.56
C ARG A 191 21.56 -3.55 -4.43
N ASN A 192 21.49 -4.24 -3.30
CA ASN A 192 22.21 -5.50 -3.06
C ASN A 192 21.65 -6.67 -3.90
N LEU A 193 20.38 -6.56 -4.32
CA LEU A 193 19.65 -7.47 -5.21
C LEU A 193 18.84 -6.64 -6.22
N ASP A 194 18.34 -7.26 -7.29
CA ASP A 194 17.54 -6.56 -8.30
C ASP A 194 16.09 -6.33 -7.81
N LEU A 195 15.46 -7.37 -7.27
CA LEU A 195 14.09 -7.30 -6.75
C LEU A 195 14.04 -6.50 -5.45
N GLN A 196 12.89 -5.91 -5.17
CA GLN A 196 12.74 -4.95 -4.07
C GLN A 196 12.47 -5.61 -2.73
N ASP A 197 11.47 -6.53 -2.64
CA ASP A 197 11.12 -7.16 -1.37
C ASP A 197 10.63 -8.61 -1.52
N TRP A 198 10.99 -9.46 -0.55
CA TRP A 198 10.46 -10.81 -0.36
C TRP A 198 9.60 -10.83 0.90
N LEU A 199 8.34 -11.18 0.71
CA LEU A 199 7.28 -11.04 1.70
C LEU A 199 6.78 -12.41 2.19
N ILE A 200 6.22 -12.41 3.41
CA ILE A 200 5.39 -13.52 3.90
C ILE A 200 3.94 -13.08 4.09
N LEU A 201 3.03 -14.04 3.91
CA LEU A 201 1.60 -13.90 4.11
C LEU A 201 1.12 -15.05 5.03
N PRO A 202 0.72 -14.78 6.27
CA PRO A 202 0.29 -15.81 7.24
C PRO A 202 -1.14 -16.28 6.97
N VAL A 203 -1.36 -16.89 5.81
CA VAL A 203 -2.68 -17.26 5.28
C VAL A 203 -3.42 -18.31 6.10
N GLY A 204 -2.69 -19.16 6.83
CA GLY A 204 -3.27 -20.21 7.67
C GLY A 204 -3.67 -19.72 9.07
N ALA A 205 -3.33 -18.50 9.46
CA ALA A 205 -3.70 -17.94 10.76
C ALA A 205 -5.22 -17.77 10.88
N GLY A 206 -5.75 -18.03 12.08
CA GLY A 206 -7.18 -17.92 12.39
C GLY A 206 -7.63 -16.52 12.83
N SER A 207 -6.68 -15.59 13.09
CA SER A 207 -6.93 -14.21 13.51
C SER A 207 -5.76 -13.32 13.14
N TYR A 208 -5.95 -12.01 13.21
CA TYR A 208 -4.87 -11.05 13.02
C TYR A 208 -3.79 -11.18 14.09
N HIS A 209 -4.19 -11.36 15.36
CA HIS A 209 -3.26 -11.58 16.47
C HIS A 209 -2.36 -12.79 16.22
N GLN A 210 -2.94 -13.95 15.87
CA GLN A 210 -2.16 -15.15 15.54
C GLN A 210 -1.25 -14.93 14.33
N ALA A 211 -1.72 -14.22 13.32
CA ALA A 211 -0.91 -13.84 12.15
C ALA A 211 0.34 -13.04 12.57
N LEU A 212 0.16 -12.09 13.48
CA LEU A 212 1.26 -11.26 13.98
C LEU A 212 2.29 -12.08 14.79
N ASP A 213 1.82 -13.02 15.64
CA ASP A 213 2.69 -13.95 16.37
C ASP A 213 3.57 -14.76 15.42
N TRP A 214 2.97 -15.32 14.37
CA TRP A 214 3.71 -16.10 13.36
C TRP A 214 4.72 -15.23 12.59
N ILE A 215 4.35 -14.00 12.23
CA ILE A 215 5.25 -13.06 11.56
C ILE A 215 6.48 -12.80 12.42
N VAL A 216 6.30 -12.47 13.70
CA VAL A 216 7.41 -12.21 14.64
C VAL A 216 8.30 -13.43 14.79
N LEU A 217 7.70 -14.62 14.88
CA LEU A 217 8.43 -15.88 15.01
C LEU A 217 9.28 -16.16 13.76
N VAL A 218 8.69 -16.06 12.56
CA VAL A 218 9.42 -16.26 11.30
C VAL A 218 10.54 -15.26 11.13
N TYR A 219 10.28 -13.97 11.42
CA TYR A 219 11.30 -12.92 11.33
C TYR A 219 12.51 -13.23 12.21
N ARG A 220 12.29 -13.67 13.46
CA ARG A 220 13.38 -14.05 14.37
C ARG A 220 14.12 -15.30 13.89
N ARG A 221 13.42 -16.30 13.35
CA ARG A 221 14.05 -17.50 12.77
C ARG A 221 14.87 -17.16 11.54
N LEU A 222 14.41 -16.23 10.71
CA LEU A 222 15.15 -15.74 9.57
C LEU A 222 16.47 -15.08 10.01
N GLY A 223 16.46 -14.24 11.04
CA GLY A 223 17.69 -13.67 11.61
C GLY A 223 18.67 -14.74 12.08
N THR A 224 18.19 -15.83 12.70
CA THR A 224 19.01 -16.98 13.08
C THR A 224 19.60 -17.67 11.86
N VAL A 225 18.79 -17.96 10.83
CA VAL A 225 19.24 -18.58 9.57
C VAL A 225 20.33 -17.75 8.88
N LEU A 226 20.12 -16.43 8.81
CA LEU A 226 21.12 -15.52 8.23
C LEU A 226 22.45 -15.57 8.99
N THR A 227 22.41 -15.48 10.33
CA THR A 227 23.60 -15.53 11.19
C THR A 227 24.37 -16.84 11.03
N GLU A 228 23.70 -17.99 11.04
CA GLU A 228 24.32 -19.31 10.89
C GLU A 228 24.97 -19.49 9.52
N ARG A 229 24.49 -18.79 8.50
CA ARG A 229 25.06 -18.78 7.14
C ARG A 229 26.15 -17.72 6.96
N GLY A 230 26.51 -16.99 8.03
CA GLY A 230 27.52 -15.92 7.97
C GLY A 230 27.03 -14.67 7.20
N LEU A 231 25.70 -14.50 7.06
CA LEU A 231 25.09 -13.34 6.44
C LEU A 231 24.73 -12.28 7.48
N GLU A 232 24.63 -11.03 7.03
CA GLU A 232 24.25 -9.92 7.90
C GLU A 232 22.80 -10.03 8.37
N ALA A 233 22.58 -10.00 9.67
CA ALA A 233 21.28 -10.13 10.32
C ALA A 233 20.96 -9.00 11.33
N SER A 234 21.82 -7.97 11.40
CA SER A 234 21.62 -6.82 12.30
C SER A 234 21.17 -5.56 11.55
N LEU A 235 21.45 -5.48 10.24
CA LEU A 235 21.07 -4.36 9.39
C LEU A 235 19.77 -4.66 8.66
N VAL A 236 18.92 -3.63 8.61
CA VAL A 236 17.62 -3.70 7.93
C VAL A 236 17.48 -2.58 6.91
N GLY A 237 16.72 -2.84 5.87
CA GLY A 237 16.35 -1.86 4.85
C GLY A 237 15.40 -0.76 5.36
N ASP A 238 15.00 0.14 4.46
CA ASP A 238 14.12 1.27 4.77
C ASP A 238 12.78 0.84 5.38
N GLU A 239 12.30 -0.32 5.00
CA GLU A 239 11.03 -0.87 5.49
C GLU A 239 11.19 -1.89 6.63
N GLY A 240 12.42 -2.16 7.07
CA GLY A 240 12.70 -3.04 8.21
C GLY A 240 12.95 -4.50 7.86
N GLY A 241 12.89 -4.92 6.58
CA GLY A 241 13.35 -6.23 6.13
C GLY A 241 14.86 -6.37 6.22
N TYR A 242 15.38 -7.58 6.48
CA TYR A 242 16.82 -7.82 6.45
C TYR A 242 17.40 -7.51 5.07
N GLY A 243 18.62 -6.99 5.02
CA GLY A 243 19.31 -6.64 3.78
C GLY A 243 20.58 -7.48 3.52
N PRO A 244 20.50 -8.82 3.49
CA PRO A 244 21.69 -9.66 3.33
C PRO A 244 22.30 -9.48 1.93
N ARG A 245 23.62 -9.59 1.84
CA ARG A 245 24.29 -9.70 0.54
C ARG A 245 24.35 -11.16 0.13
N VAL A 246 23.52 -11.54 -0.83
CA VAL A 246 23.45 -12.89 -1.38
C VAL A 246 23.71 -12.88 -2.90
N ALA A 247 24.00 -14.04 -3.46
CA ALA A 247 24.52 -14.12 -4.83
C ALA A 247 23.46 -13.86 -5.91
N ASP A 248 22.18 -14.20 -5.65
CA ASP A 248 21.11 -14.05 -6.64
C ASP A 248 19.75 -13.79 -5.98
N ASN A 249 18.76 -13.47 -6.83
CA ASN A 249 17.41 -13.10 -6.40
C ASN A 249 16.56 -14.29 -5.92
N GLU A 250 16.98 -15.54 -6.10
CA GLU A 250 16.25 -16.72 -5.64
C GLU A 250 16.61 -17.12 -4.20
N ILE A 251 17.84 -16.87 -3.78
CA ILE A 251 18.32 -17.24 -2.45
C ILE A 251 17.40 -16.74 -1.32
N PRO A 252 16.87 -15.50 -1.34
CA PRO A 252 15.93 -15.05 -0.33
C PRO A 252 14.70 -15.92 -0.16
N LEU A 253 14.14 -16.49 -1.26
CA LEU A 253 13.01 -17.41 -1.19
C LEU A 253 13.36 -18.67 -0.38
N GLN A 254 14.56 -19.24 -0.62
CA GLN A 254 15.06 -20.42 0.10
C GLN A 254 15.25 -20.12 1.60
N LEU A 255 15.84 -18.97 1.93
CA LEU A 255 16.09 -18.55 3.31
C LEU A 255 14.79 -18.35 4.10
N ILE A 256 13.76 -17.77 3.46
CA ILE A 256 12.46 -17.53 4.10
C ILE A 256 11.72 -18.86 4.27
N VAL A 257 11.73 -19.76 3.29
CA VAL A 257 11.12 -21.10 3.42
C VAL A 257 11.75 -21.84 4.60
N GLU A 258 13.09 -21.87 4.71
CA GLU A 258 13.79 -22.46 5.84
C GLU A 258 13.39 -21.82 7.18
N ALA A 259 13.25 -20.49 7.21
CA ALA A 259 12.83 -19.78 8.42
C ALA A 259 11.40 -20.14 8.86
N ILE A 260 10.47 -20.32 7.90
CA ILE A 260 9.09 -20.79 8.16
C ILE A 260 9.12 -22.20 8.76
N GLU A 261 9.88 -23.12 8.16
CA GLU A 261 10.02 -24.50 8.67
C GLU A 261 10.63 -24.52 10.07
N ARG A 262 11.68 -23.73 10.32
CA ARG A 262 12.30 -23.60 11.65
C ARG A 262 11.40 -22.91 12.69
N ALA A 263 10.38 -22.20 12.25
CA ALA A 263 9.32 -21.66 13.09
C ALA A 263 8.28 -22.74 13.48
N GLY A 264 8.38 -23.96 12.93
CA GLY A 264 7.41 -25.03 13.12
C GLY A 264 6.13 -24.83 12.32
N LEU A 265 6.18 -23.98 11.29
CA LEU A 265 5.06 -23.65 10.40
C LEU A 265 5.28 -24.31 9.04
N ARG A 266 4.18 -24.55 8.31
CA ARG A 266 4.20 -25.21 7.00
C ARG A 266 4.23 -24.17 5.89
N PRO A 267 5.32 -24.14 5.06
CA PRO A 267 5.35 -23.26 3.89
C PRO A 267 4.17 -23.54 2.95
N GLY A 268 3.50 -22.47 2.55
CA GLY A 268 2.31 -22.55 1.70
C GLY A 268 1.01 -22.78 2.45
N ASP A 269 0.98 -23.59 3.48
CA ASP A 269 -0.24 -23.87 4.25
C ASP A 269 -0.47 -22.86 5.37
N ASP A 270 0.50 -22.66 6.26
CA ASP A 270 0.40 -21.72 7.36
C ASP A 270 0.87 -20.33 6.91
N VAL A 271 2.02 -20.28 6.23
CA VAL A 271 2.65 -19.05 5.72
C VAL A 271 3.03 -19.23 4.26
N ALA A 272 2.48 -18.40 3.40
CA ALA A 272 2.83 -18.33 1.99
C ALA A 272 3.82 -17.17 1.72
N LEU A 273 4.39 -17.14 0.51
CA LEU A 273 5.35 -16.12 0.07
C LEU A 273 4.70 -15.11 -0.89
N GLY A 274 5.26 -13.90 -0.91
CA GLY A 274 5.01 -12.87 -1.88
C GLY A 274 6.30 -12.22 -2.37
N LEU A 275 6.25 -11.61 -3.54
CA LEU A 275 7.34 -10.83 -4.11
C LEU A 275 6.85 -9.43 -4.44
N ASP A 276 7.71 -8.45 -4.20
CA ASP A 276 7.68 -7.15 -4.85
C ASP A 276 8.90 -7.06 -5.77
N VAL A 277 8.64 -7.18 -7.06
CA VAL A 277 9.71 -7.25 -8.07
C VAL A 277 10.21 -5.85 -8.42
N ALA A 278 9.33 -4.84 -8.42
CA ALA A 278 9.61 -3.46 -8.81
C ALA A 278 10.38 -3.38 -10.14
N SER A 279 9.93 -4.12 -11.14
CA SER A 279 10.68 -4.43 -12.37
C SER A 279 10.96 -3.21 -13.25
N THR A 280 10.22 -2.10 -13.08
CA THR A 280 10.49 -0.82 -13.76
C THR A 280 11.94 -0.34 -13.51
N HIS A 281 12.54 -0.65 -12.35
CA HIS A 281 13.88 -0.19 -11.99
C HIS A 281 15.02 -0.80 -12.81
N PHE A 282 14.80 -1.96 -13.41
CA PHE A 282 15.77 -2.66 -14.25
C PHE A 282 15.26 -2.95 -15.68
N PHE A 283 14.15 -2.30 -16.08
CA PHE A 283 13.65 -2.34 -17.45
C PHE A 283 14.27 -1.21 -18.28
N ARG A 284 14.90 -1.54 -19.40
CA ARG A 284 15.53 -0.58 -20.31
C ARG A 284 15.48 -1.14 -21.74
N ASP A 285 15.19 -0.27 -22.71
CA ASP A 285 15.20 -0.62 -24.14
C ASP A 285 14.38 -1.88 -24.47
N GLY A 286 13.22 -2.04 -23.79
CA GLY A 286 12.30 -3.14 -24.01
C GLY A 286 12.72 -4.47 -23.40
N THR A 287 13.75 -4.49 -22.53
CA THR A 287 14.26 -5.69 -21.86
C THR A 287 14.54 -5.46 -20.37
N TYR A 288 14.53 -6.53 -19.59
CA TYR A 288 14.81 -6.56 -18.15
C TYR A 288 16.26 -6.98 -17.91
N HIS A 289 17.02 -6.14 -17.21
CA HIS A 289 18.45 -6.35 -16.95
C HIS A 289 18.68 -6.69 -15.47
N LEU A 290 18.71 -7.98 -15.16
CA LEU A 290 19.03 -8.47 -13.82
C LEU A 290 20.54 -8.55 -13.66
N ALA A 291 21.10 -7.91 -12.62
CA ALA A 291 22.52 -7.88 -12.33
C ALA A 291 22.94 -9.01 -11.38
N ALA A 292 22.07 -9.42 -10.46
CA ALA A 292 22.33 -10.47 -9.49
C ALA A 292 22.55 -11.83 -10.15
N GLY A 293 23.36 -12.68 -9.51
CA GLY A 293 23.75 -13.97 -10.07
C GLY A 293 24.80 -13.84 -11.16
N LYS A 294 24.52 -14.39 -12.33
CA LYS A 294 25.41 -14.31 -13.51
C LYS A 294 25.12 -13.13 -14.44
N GLY A 295 24.18 -12.29 -14.05
CA GLY A 295 23.60 -11.28 -14.92
C GLY A 295 22.72 -11.91 -16.02
N GLN A 296 21.53 -11.36 -16.24
CA GLN A 296 20.61 -11.84 -17.27
C GLN A 296 19.92 -10.66 -17.95
N THR A 297 19.74 -10.76 -19.26
CA THR A 297 18.86 -9.85 -20.00
C THR A 297 17.68 -10.67 -20.50
N LEU A 298 16.48 -10.30 -20.08
CA LEU A 298 15.25 -11.02 -20.35
C LEU A 298 14.29 -10.16 -21.17
N SER A 299 13.59 -10.79 -22.12
CA SER A 299 12.39 -10.19 -22.71
C SER A 299 11.22 -10.24 -21.69
N SER A 300 10.12 -9.58 -22.01
CA SER A 300 8.89 -9.68 -21.20
C SER A 300 8.41 -11.13 -21.03
N ALA A 301 8.53 -11.94 -22.06
CA ALA A 301 8.23 -13.37 -21.99
C ALA A 301 9.20 -14.11 -21.07
N GLY A 302 10.51 -13.85 -21.20
CA GLY A 302 11.53 -14.45 -20.33
C GLY A 302 11.37 -14.07 -18.87
N MET A 303 10.93 -12.81 -18.57
CA MET A 303 10.61 -12.38 -17.21
C MET A 303 9.41 -13.15 -16.65
N ALA A 304 8.36 -13.34 -17.45
CA ALA A 304 7.20 -14.13 -17.05
C ALA A 304 7.57 -15.61 -16.80
N GLU A 305 8.46 -16.20 -17.63
CA GLU A 305 8.96 -17.57 -17.45
C GLU A 305 9.80 -17.71 -16.17
N LEU A 306 10.64 -16.74 -15.85
CA LEU A 306 11.39 -16.72 -14.59
C LEU A 306 10.46 -16.74 -13.39
N LEU A 307 9.47 -15.81 -13.34
CA LEU A 307 8.51 -15.72 -12.25
C LEU A 307 7.65 -16.99 -12.14
N GLU A 308 7.21 -17.56 -13.26
CA GLU A 308 6.47 -18.82 -13.28
C GLU A 308 7.31 -19.97 -12.72
N SER A 309 8.59 -20.06 -13.08
CA SER A 309 9.49 -21.08 -12.53
C SER A 309 9.63 -21.03 -11.00
N TRP A 310 9.52 -19.83 -10.41
CA TRP A 310 9.51 -19.67 -8.97
C TRP A 310 8.15 -20.02 -8.35
N VAL A 311 7.03 -19.68 -9.01
CA VAL A 311 5.69 -20.12 -8.59
C VAL A 311 5.57 -21.66 -8.59
N ASP A 312 6.27 -22.35 -9.50
CA ASP A 312 6.27 -23.81 -9.54
C ASP A 312 7.08 -24.45 -8.40
N ARG A 313 8.11 -23.77 -7.89
CA ARG A 313 9.06 -24.32 -6.91
C ARG A 313 8.85 -23.82 -5.47
N TYR A 314 8.22 -22.69 -5.31
CA TYR A 314 8.02 -22.03 -4.00
C TYR A 314 6.54 -21.76 -3.75
N PRO A 315 6.10 -21.66 -2.50
CA PRO A 315 4.71 -21.36 -2.16
C PRO A 315 4.37 -19.87 -2.37
N LEU A 316 4.67 -19.36 -3.57
CA LEU A 316 4.37 -18.00 -3.99
C LEU A 316 2.89 -17.87 -4.34
N ILE A 317 2.20 -16.91 -3.73
CA ILE A 317 0.79 -16.62 -3.99
C ILE A 317 0.54 -15.17 -4.40
N SER A 318 1.57 -14.32 -4.38
CA SER A 318 1.47 -12.90 -4.74
C SER A 318 2.74 -12.40 -5.39
N ILE A 319 2.61 -11.66 -6.49
CA ILE A 319 3.70 -11.00 -7.21
C ILE A 319 3.25 -9.57 -7.51
N GLU A 320 4.01 -8.59 -7.03
CA GLU A 320 3.81 -7.17 -7.27
C GLU A 320 4.81 -6.70 -8.33
N ASP A 321 4.33 -5.90 -9.28
CA ASP A 321 5.09 -5.29 -10.38
C ASP A 321 6.06 -6.25 -11.09
N GLY A 322 5.52 -7.42 -11.48
CA GLY A 322 6.28 -8.44 -12.21
C GLY A 322 6.69 -8.01 -13.62
N CYS A 323 6.10 -6.93 -14.16
CA CYS A 323 6.50 -6.25 -15.38
C CYS A 323 6.57 -4.74 -15.13
N ALA A 324 7.29 -4.00 -15.98
CA ALA A 324 7.44 -2.56 -15.90
C ALA A 324 6.11 -1.82 -16.11
N ASP A 325 6.01 -0.58 -15.63
CA ASP A 325 4.79 0.24 -15.56
C ASP A 325 4.21 0.63 -16.93
N ASP A 326 4.99 0.55 -18.00
CA ASP A 326 4.59 0.80 -19.39
C ASP A 326 4.64 -0.44 -20.30
N ASP A 327 5.11 -1.60 -19.78
CA ASP A 327 5.13 -2.88 -20.53
C ASP A 327 3.76 -3.59 -20.49
N TRP A 328 2.73 -2.95 -21.05
CA TRP A 328 1.38 -3.50 -21.10
C TRP A 328 1.30 -4.87 -21.79
N ALA A 329 2.16 -5.14 -22.77
CA ALA A 329 2.21 -6.42 -23.45
C ALA A 329 2.76 -7.52 -22.55
N GLY A 330 3.83 -7.23 -21.82
CA GLY A 330 4.38 -8.09 -20.79
C GLY A 330 3.39 -8.38 -19.67
N TRP A 331 2.71 -7.34 -19.14
CA TRP A 331 1.67 -7.50 -18.14
C TRP A 331 0.54 -8.40 -18.59
N ARG A 332 0.05 -8.21 -19.82
CA ARG A 332 -0.99 -9.09 -20.37
C ARG A 332 -0.51 -10.53 -20.47
N HIS A 333 0.72 -10.74 -20.96
CA HIS A 333 1.31 -12.08 -21.08
C HIS A 333 1.49 -12.74 -19.71
N LEU A 334 2.03 -12.02 -18.73
CA LEU A 334 2.17 -12.48 -17.33
C LEU A 334 0.82 -12.84 -16.72
N THR A 335 -0.21 -12.00 -16.95
CA THR A 335 -1.57 -12.23 -16.45
C THR A 335 -2.18 -13.49 -17.03
N GLN A 336 -2.05 -13.72 -18.34
CA GLN A 336 -2.54 -14.93 -18.99
C GLN A 336 -1.90 -16.21 -18.43
N ARG A 337 -0.62 -16.16 -18.04
CA ARG A 337 0.10 -17.32 -17.49
C ARG A 337 -0.21 -17.60 -16.02
N LEU A 338 -0.30 -16.56 -15.18
CA LEU A 338 -0.24 -16.69 -13.75
C LEU A 338 -1.49 -16.25 -12.97
N ALA A 339 -2.40 -15.47 -13.55
CA ALA A 339 -3.50 -14.86 -12.78
C ALA A 339 -4.48 -15.86 -12.17
N THR A 340 -4.52 -17.12 -12.66
CA THR A 340 -5.34 -18.20 -12.07
C THR A 340 -4.66 -18.88 -10.87
N ARG A 341 -3.36 -18.64 -10.67
CA ARG A 341 -2.52 -19.31 -9.67
C ARG A 341 -2.08 -18.36 -8.55
N VAL A 342 -1.79 -17.11 -8.91
CA VAL A 342 -1.25 -16.11 -7.99
C VAL A 342 -1.95 -14.76 -8.14
N GLN A 343 -1.91 -13.96 -7.09
CA GLN A 343 -2.27 -12.56 -7.14
C GLN A 343 -1.17 -11.78 -7.87
N LEU A 344 -1.54 -11.02 -8.90
CA LEU A 344 -0.68 -10.11 -9.63
C LEU A 344 -1.07 -8.68 -9.30
N ILE A 345 -0.23 -7.99 -8.55
CA ILE A 345 -0.49 -6.65 -8.03
C ILE A 345 0.20 -5.62 -8.94
N GLY A 346 -0.54 -4.62 -9.40
CA GLY A 346 0.05 -3.42 -10.00
C GLY A 346 0.19 -2.31 -8.96
N ASP A 347 1.42 -1.89 -8.69
CA ASP A 347 1.78 -0.68 -7.95
C ASP A 347 2.13 0.45 -8.94
N ASP A 348 3.32 0.43 -9.53
CA ASP A 348 3.75 1.41 -10.53
C ASP A 348 2.85 1.38 -11.78
N LEU A 349 2.31 0.21 -12.13
CA LEU A 349 1.35 0.06 -13.21
C LEU A 349 0.12 0.94 -13.02
N PHE A 350 -0.44 1.03 -11.82
CA PHE A 350 -1.72 1.68 -11.54
C PHE A 350 -1.62 2.98 -10.78
N VAL A 351 -0.62 3.16 -9.95
CA VAL A 351 -0.35 4.33 -9.09
C VAL A 351 -1.59 4.86 -8.38
N THR A 352 -2.46 3.96 -7.92
CA THR A 352 -3.77 4.29 -7.30
C THR A 352 -4.67 5.19 -8.20
N ASN A 353 -4.36 5.29 -9.49
CA ASN A 353 -5.05 6.18 -10.43
C ASN A 353 -6.24 5.48 -11.10
N PRO A 354 -7.50 5.95 -10.90
CA PRO A 354 -8.67 5.31 -11.49
C PRO A 354 -8.62 5.19 -13.03
N GLY A 355 -7.95 6.12 -13.72
CA GLY A 355 -7.78 6.06 -15.18
C GLY A 355 -6.91 4.88 -15.59
N ARG A 356 -5.76 4.71 -14.95
CA ARG A 356 -4.84 3.59 -15.21
C ARG A 356 -5.42 2.25 -14.76
N ILE A 357 -6.17 2.22 -13.65
CA ILE A 357 -6.89 1.01 -13.22
C ILE A 357 -7.90 0.58 -14.28
N ARG A 358 -8.71 1.51 -14.83
CA ARG A 358 -9.63 1.18 -15.94
C ARG A 358 -8.90 0.67 -17.18
N GLU A 359 -7.79 1.30 -17.55
CA GLU A 359 -6.96 0.86 -18.67
C GLU A 359 -6.42 -0.57 -18.44
N GLY A 360 -5.88 -0.89 -17.26
CA GLY A 360 -5.42 -2.23 -16.94
C GLY A 360 -6.52 -3.29 -17.00
N ILE A 361 -7.71 -2.96 -16.49
CA ILE A 361 -8.89 -3.83 -16.59
C ILE A 361 -9.25 -4.09 -18.06
N GLN A 362 -9.31 -3.04 -18.90
CA GLN A 362 -9.63 -3.15 -20.32
C GLN A 362 -8.58 -3.97 -21.08
N ARG A 363 -7.30 -3.83 -20.72
CA ARG A 363 -6.17 -4.57 -21.31
C ARG A 363 -6.01 -5.97 -20.72
N GLN A 364 -6.77 -6.34 -19.71
CA GLN A 364 -6.69 -7.62 -19.00
C GLN A 364 -5.32 -7.84 -18.35
N CYS A 365 -4.80 -6.82 -17.67
CA CYS A 365 -3.52 -6.80 -16.98
C CYS A 365 -3.71 -6.82 -15.47
N ALA A 366 -2.97 -7.66 -14.76
CA ALA A 366 -3.05 -7.86 -13.30
C ALA A 366 -4.40 -8.46 -12.84
N ASN A 367 -4.57 -8.67 -11.55
CA ASN A 367 -5.82 -9.05 -10.88
C ASN A 367 -5.94 -8.42 -9.47
N SER A 368 -5.03 -7.50 -9.16
CA SER A 368 -4.95 -6.79 -7.88
C SER A 368 -4.32 -5.41 -8.06
N VAL A 369 -4.67 -4.48 -7.19
CA VAL A 369 -4.19 -3.09 -7.20
C VAL A 369 -3.59 -2.74 -5.84
N LEU A 370 -2.38 -2.21 -5.83
CA LEU A 370 -1.82 -1.58 -4.65
C LEU A 370 -2.42 -0.19 -4.46
N ILE A 371 -2.89 0.12 -3.27
CA ILE A 371 -3.58 1.37 -2.96
C ILE A 371 -2.74 2.18 -1.98
N LYS A 372 -2.21 3.30 -2.44
CA LYS A 372 -1.39 4.22 -1.66
C LYS A 372 -2.01 5.63 -1.68
N LEU A 373 -2.37 6.13 -0.51
CA LEU A 373 -3.05 7.43 -0.35
C LEU A 373 -2.33 8.60 -1.04
N ASN A 374 -1.01 8.65 -0.92
CA ASN A 374 -0.23 9.77 -1.46
C ASN A 374 0.02 9.69 -2.98
N GLN A 375 -0.18 8.53 -3.62
CA GLN A 375 -0.09 8.42 -5.08
C GLN A 375 -1.22 9.15 -5.79
N ILE A 376 -2.36 9.34 -5.11
CA ILE A 376 -3.52 10.04 -5.68
C ILE A 376 -3.84 11.37 -4.96
N GLY A 377 -3.57 11.49 -3.65
CA GLY A 377 -3.49 12.75 -2.92
C GLY A 377 -4.74 13.25 -2.22
N THR A 378 -5.86 12.50 -2.20
CA THR A 378 -7.02 12.73 -1.33
C THR A 378 -7.65 11.43 -0.86
N LEU A 379 -8.36 11.46 0.27
CA LEU A 379 -9.07 10.31 0.80
C LEU A 379 -10.21 9.88 -0.14
N THR A 380 -10.98 10.83 -0.67
CA THR A 380 -12.09 10.56 -1.58
C THR A 380 -11.62 9.83 -2.84
N GLU A 381 -10.56 10.31 -3.51
CA GLU A 381 -10.03 9.65 -4.71
C GLU A 381 -9.47 8.27 -4.37
N THR A 382 -8.85 8.08 -3.19
CA THR A 382 -8.40 6.77 -2.72
C THR A 382 -9.57 5.79 -2.55
N LEU A 383 -10.66 6.24 -1.93
CA LEU A 383 -11.87 5.42 -1.77
C LEU A 383 -12.52 5.10 -3.12
N GLN A 384 -12.49 6.02 -4.07
CA GLN A 384 -12.98 5.79 -5.44
C GLN A 384 -12.13 4.76 -6.19
N ALA A 385 -10.78 4.81 -6.05
CA ALA A 385 -9.88 3.81 -6.62
C ALA A 385 -10.13 2.41 -6.02
N LEU A 386 -10.29 2.33 -4.69
CA LEU A 386 -10.68 1.10 -4.00
C LEU A 386 -12.02 0.56 -4.52
N ARG A 387 -13.02 1.41 -4.68
CA ARG A 387 -14.35 1.02 -5.16
C ARG A 387 -14.29 0.48 -6.59
N LEU A 388 -13.53 1.14 -7.47
CA LEU A 388 -13.31 0.69 -8.84
C LEU A 388 -12.61 -0.67 -8.88
N THR A 389 -11.57 -0.85 -8.07
CA THR A 389 -10.82 -2.12 -7.96
C THR A 389 -11.76 -3.27 -7.59
N LEU A 390 -12.56 -3.09 -6.54
CA LEU A 390 -13.52 -4.11 -6.09
C LEU A 390 -14.65 -4.37 -7.10
N ALA A 391 -15.16 -3.32 -7.76
CA ALA A 391 -16.21 -3.45 -8.75
C ALA A 391 -15.75 -4.24 -10.00
N ALA A 392 -14.46 -4.16 -10.33
CA ALA A 392 -13.84 -4.94 -11.40
C ALA A 392 -13.49 -6.40 -11.00
N GLY A 393 -13.74 -6.79 -9.75
CA GLY A 393 -13.34 -8.11 -9.23
C GLY A 393 -11.85 -8.25 -8.95
N TYR A 394 -11.11 -7.14 -8.92
CA TYR A 394 -9.71 -7.10 -8.51
C TYR A 394 -9.60 -6.99 -6.99
N ARG A 395 -8.50 -7.49 -6.42
CA ARG A 395 -8.22 -7.39 -4.99
C ARG A 395 -7.44 -6.12 -4.68
N PRO A 396 -7.90 -5.27 -3.76
CA PRO A 396 -7.08 -4.17 -3.28
C PRO A 396 -6.10 -4.65 -2.20
N VAL A 397 -4.93 -4.03 -2.16
CA VAL A 397 -3.96 -4.11 -1.07
C VAL A 397 -3.69 -2.70 -0.60
N VAL A 398 -4.11 -2.34 0.61
CA VAL A 398 -3.81 -1.03 1.19
C VAL A 398 -2.36 -1.01 1.62
N SER A 399 -1.59 -0.01 1.17
CA SER A 399 -0.13 -0.03 1.33
C SER A 399 0.43 1.27 1.91
N ALA A 400 1.43 1.11 2.78
CA ALA A 400 2.35 2.15 3.22
C ALA A 400 3.34 2.55 2.11
N ARG A 401 4.23 3.50 2.42
CA ARG A 401 5.37 3.91 1.58
C ARG A 401 6.68 3.58 2.29
N SER A 402 7.80 3.67 1.56
CA SER A 402 9.14 3.51 2.14
C SER A 402 9.48 4.60 3.17
N GLY A 403 9.09 5.84 2.93
CA GLY A 403 9.14 6.94 3.89
C GLY A 403 7.82 7.10 4.61
N GLU A 404 7.74 6.59 5.83
CA GLU A 404 6.55 6.63 6.67
C GLU A 404 6.72 7.57 7.87
N THR A 405 5.60 7.89 8.48
CA THR A 405 5.51 8.54 9.77
C THR A 405 4.81 7.62 10.76
N GLU A 406 4.64 8.05 11.99
CA GLU A 406 3.89 7.31 13.02
C GLU A 406 2.37 7.42 12.85
N ASP A 407 1.88 8.08 11.79
CA ASP A 407 0.45 8.13 11.46
C ASP A 407 -0.08 6.71 11.19
N ASP A 408 -1.18 6.35 11.83
CA ASP A 408 -1.76 5.00 11.83
C ASP A 408 -3.08 4.88 11.05
N LEU A 409 -3.54 5.98 10.41
CA LEU A 409 -4.81 6.02 9.65
C LEU A 409 -4.92 4.89 8.62
N LEU A 410 -3.80 4.47 8.04
CA LEU A 410 -3.75 3.39 7.07
C LEU A 410 -4.37 2.09 7.60
N ALA A 411 -4.17 1.78 8.89
CA ALA A 411 -4.75 0.61 9.53
C ALA A 411 -6.28 0.72 9.61
N ASP A 412 -6.78 1.88 10.08
CA ASP A 412 -8.21 2.16 10.11
C ASP A 412 -8.86 2.10 8.72
N LEU A 413 -8.17 2.63 7.69
CA LEU A 413 -8.63 2.61 6.31
C LEU A 413 -8.78 1.17 5.79
N ALA A 414 -7.77 0.32 6.00
CA ALA A 414 -7.79 -1.06 5.52
C ALA A 414 -8.95 -1.85 6.15
N VAL A 415 -9.19 -1.68 7.46
CA VAL A 415 -10.30 -2.32 8.17
C VAL A 415 -11.65 -1.75 7.72
N ALA A 416 -11.78 -0.42 7.66
CA ALA A 416 -13.02 0.27 7.32
C ALA A 416 -13.51 -0.05 5.91
N THR A 417 -12.61 -0.12 4.95
CA THR A 417 -12.95 -0.43 3.56
C THR A 417 -13.17 -1.90 3.29
N GLY A 418 -12.78 -2.77 4.25
CA GLY A 418 -12.80 -4.22 4.05
C GLY A 418 -11.93 -4.65 2.87
N ALA A 419 -10.78 -3.99 2.68
CA ALA A 419 -9.84 -4.27 1.59
C ALA A 419 -9.26 -5.70 1.64
N GLY A 420 -9.23 -6.28 2.84
CA GLY A 420 -8.80 -7.67 3.08
C GLY A 420 -7.29 -7.86 3.17
N GLN A 421 -6.47 -6.95 2.68
CA GLN A 421 -5.02 -7.04 2.69
C GLN A 421 -4.36 -5.70 3.02
N ILE A 422 -3.18 -5.76 3.67
CA ILE A 422 -2.37 -4.59 3.99
C ILE A 422 -0.87 -4.90 3.84
N LYS A 423 -0.12 -3.97 3.22
CA LYS A 423 1.35 -4.01 3.09
C LYS A 423 1.94 -2.80 3.81
N ILE A 424 2.65 -3.04 4.92
CA ILE A 424 3.15 -1.96 5.80
C ILE A 424 4.68 -1.84 5.73
N GLY A 425 5.34 -2.90 5.35
CA GLY A 425 6.75 -3.14 5.52
C GLY A 425 6.98 -4.29 6.51
N SER A 426 8.13 -4.33 7.18
CA SER A 426 8.49 -5.39 8.12
C SER A 426 7.93 -5.15 9.53
N ILE A 427 8.26 -6.10 10.44
CA ILE A 427 7.78 -6.12 11.84
C ILE A 427 8.72 -5.41 12.82
N VAL A 428 9.61 -4.60 12.32
CA VAL A 428 10.51 -3.73 13.09
C VAL A 428 10.41 -2.29 12.57
N ARG A 429 10.96 -1.31 13.31
CA ARG A 429 10.85 0.14 13.08
C ARG A 429 9.49 0.70 13.53
N SER A 430 9.56 1.75 14.35
CA SER A 430 8.39 2.28 15.09
C SER A 430 7.26 2.77 14.18
N GLU A 431 7.60 3.39 13.04
CA GLU A 431 6.63 3.88 12.07
C GLU A 431 5.82 2.76 11.39
N ARG A 432 6.40 1.56 11.26
CA ARG A 432 5.69 0.36 10.79
C ARG A 432 4.83 -0.22 11.91
N LEU A 433 5.44 -0.37 13.10
CA LEU A 433 4.75 -0.91 14.28
C LEU A 433 3.56 -0.07 14.71
N ALA A 434 3.56 1.24 14.47
CA ALA A 434 2.39 2.10 14.72
C ALA A 434 1.12 1.52 14.07
N LYS A 435 1.20 1.11 12.80
CA LYS A 435 0.09 0.52 12.03
C LYS A 435 -0.25 -0.90 12.51
N TYR A 436 0.76 -1.75 12.73
CA TYR A 436 0.55 -3.11 13.26
C TYR A 436 -0.12 -3.09 14.63
N ASN A 437 0.34 -2.20 15.54
CA ASN A 437 -0.25 -2.05 16.87
C ASN A 437 -1.66 -1.46 16.80
N GLN A 438 -1.94 -0.56 15.84
CA GLN A 438 -3.30 -0.05 15.63
C GLN A 438 -4.25 -1.16 15.18
N LEU A 439 -3.81 -2.06 14.30
CA LEU A 439 -4.60 -3.21 13.91
C LEU A 439 -4.93 -4.13 15.10
N LEU A 440 -4.00 -4.35 16.06
CA LEU A 440 -4.30 -5.08 17.29
C LEU A 440 -5.40 -4.40 18.10
N ARG A 441 -5.32 -3.06 18.27
CA ARG A 441 -6.36 -2.28 18.99
C ARG A 441 -7.70 -2.38 18.27
N LEU A 442 -7.70 -2.35 16.93
CA LEU A 442 -8.92 -2.50 16.14
C LEU A 442 -9.52 -3.90 16.25
N GLU A 443 -8.71 -4.97 16.24
CA GLU A 443 -9.19 -6.33 16.46
C GLU A 443 -9.85 -6.46 17.84
N GLU A 444 -9.20 -5.95 18.90
CA GLU A 444 -9.76 -5.95 20.26
C GLU A 444 -11.07 -5.14 20.34
N GLN A 445 -11.08 -3.92 19.79
CA GLN A 445 -12.24 -3.02 19.84
C GLN A 445 -13.44 -3.56 19.08
N LEU A 446 -13.22 -4.20 17.95
CA LEU A 446 -14.26 -4.68 17.05
C LEU A 446 -14.76 -6.08 17.45
N GLY A 447 -13.88 -6.93 18.01
CA GLY A 447 -14.21 -8.32 18.33
C GLY A 447 -14.84 -9.02 17.13
N ASP A 448 -15.92 -9.75 17.34
CA ASP A 448 -16.62 -10.51 16.31
C ASP A 448 -17.26 -9.69 15.18
N ARG A 449 -17.26 -8.35 15.30
CA ARG A 449 -17.78 -7.45 14.27
C ARG A 449 -16.82 -7.27 13.08
N ALA A 450 -15.55 -7.58 13.24
CA ALA A 450 -14.57 -7.60 12.17
C ALA A 450 -14.28 -9.04 11.75
N GLY A 451 -14.53 -9.35 10.47
CA GLY A 451 -14.22 -10.66 9.92
C GLY A 451 -12.72 -10.84 9.70
N TRP A 452 -12.30 -12.11 9.61
CA TRP A 452 -10.97 -12.52 9.16
C TRP A 452 -11.13 -13.49 7.99
N LEU A 453 -10.34 -13.34 6.93
CA LEU A 453 -10.43 -14.16 5.73
C LEU A 453 -9.26 -15.14 5.59
N GLY A 454 -8.06 -14.76 6.01
CA GLY A 454 -6.87 -15.59 5.87
C GLY A 454 -6.72 -16.14 4.44
N ARG A 455 -6.60 -17.46 4.31
CA ARG A 455 -6.54 -18.17 3.02
C ARG A 455 -7.77 -17.93 2.13
N GLY A 456 -8.94 -17.64 2.71
CA GLY A 456 -10.16 -17.36 1.94
C GLY A 456 -10.02 -16.24 0.92
N LEU A 457 -9.05 -15.32 1.11
CA LEU A 457 -8.72 -14.27 0.13
C LEU A 457 -8.23 -14.82 -1.22
N PHE A 458 -7.62 -16.00 -1.21
CA PHE A 458 -6.99 -16.63 -2.38
C PHE A 458 -7.71 -17.90 -2.84
N SER A 459 -8.76 -18.33 -2.13
CA SER A 459 -9.55 -19.50 -2.49
C SER A 459 -10.45 -19.20 -3.69
N ALA A 460 -10.61 -20.17 -4.59
CA ALA A 460 -11.74 -20.16 -5.51
C ALA A 460 -13.04 -20.30 -4.67
N PRO A 461 -14.15 -19.62 -5.03
CA PRO A 461 -15.40 -19.84 -4.32
C PRO A 461 -15.78 -21.32 -4.43
N THR A 462 -16.18 -21.88 -3.31
CA THR A 462 -16.86 -23.19 -3.29
C THR A 462 -18.12 -23.09 -4.16
N PRO A 463 -18.39 -24.04 -5.05
CA PRO A 463 -19.55 -24.02 -5.94
C PRO A 463 -20.88 -23.94 -5.19
#